data_b44c990095e05f7dc23b0906a49f33d5
#
_entry.id   b44c990095e05f7dc23b0906a49f33d5
#
_cell.length_a   1.000
_cell.length_b   1.000
_cell.length_c   1.000
_cell.angle_alpha   90.00
_cell.angle_beta   90.00
_cell.angle_gamma   90.00
#
_symmetry.space_group_name_H-M   'P 1'
#
loop_
_entity.id
_entity.type
_entity.pdbx_description
1 polymer ?
#
loop_
_entity_poly.entity_id
_entity_poly.type
_entity_poly.pdbx_seq_one_letter_code
_entity_poly.pdbx_strand_id
1 'polypeptide(L)'
;MTIYGYARVSTKSQSIDRQVANILRAYPDLDTKNLFCESFTGTTTDRPEFQRLLKRVQAGDTLALDSVSRFSRNAEEGFTLYEDLYKKGVNLVFLKEPYINTQTYRKALSLTLPEVSNECLRPMMEGIEKTLILLAKEQFKQAFEQAEKEVKDLRQRTREGMKAKGAGEKIGAAHRGMTYNVKKREKAFELIRKHSKTFGGSLSDPEVMALIGCGRRAYYQYKKALKED
;
A
#
# COMPACT_ATOMS: atom_id res chain seq x y z
N MET A 1 18.42 12.00 -18.34
CA MET A 1 17.18 11.20 -18.20
C MET A 1 17.37 10.28 -17.01
N THR A 2 16.73 10.55 -15.92
CA THR A 2 16.81 9.76 -14.69
C THR A 2 15.51 9.03 -14.47
N ILE A 3 15.59 7.79 -13.95
CA ILE A 3 14.40 7.01 -13.60
C ILE A 3 14.20 7.09 -12.09
N TYR A 4 12.99 7.44 -11.68
CA TYR A 4 12.55 7.46 -10.30
C TYR A 4 11.44 6.43 -10.09
N GLY A 5 11.48 5.73 -8.98
CA GLY A 5 10.42 4.82 -8.54
C GLY A 5 9.68 5.38 -7.33
N TYR A 6 8.36 5.17 -7.29
CA TYR A 6 7.57 5.51 -6.10
C TYR A 6 6.66 4.37 -5.70
N ALA A 7 6.75 3.97 -4.44
CA ALA A 7 5.93 2.93 -3.84
C ALA A 7 5.30 3.43 -2.53
N ARG A 8 4.04 3.05 -2.28
CA ARG A 8 3.28 3.49 -1.10
C ARG A 8 2.40 2.40 -0.51
N VAL A 9 2.40 2.28 0.82
CA VAL A 9 1.45 1.45 1.56
C VAL A 9 0.58 2.28 2.49
N SER A 10 -0.64 1.80 2.76
CA SER A 10 -1.63 2.52 3.57
C SER A 10 -1.62 2.08 5.04
N THR A 11 -0.96 0.96 5.37
CA THR A 11 -0.88 0.41 6.73
C THR A 11 0.46 -0.25 6.96
N LYS A 12 0.91 -0.29 8.24
CA LYS A 12 2.16 -0.96 8.64
C LYS A 12 2.18 -2.48 8.33
N SER A 13 1.01 -3.10 8.22
CA SER A 13 0.89 -4.54 7.93
C SER A 13 0.98 -4.88 6.43
N GLN A 14 0.96 -3.87 5.56
CA GLN A 14 1.11 -4.07 4.11
C GLN A 14 2.59 -3.99 3.73
N SER A 15 3.07 -5.01 3.01
CA SER A 15 4.41 -4.97 2.45
C SER A 15 4.46 -4.09 1.21
N ILE A 16 5.45 -3.21 1.16
CA ILE A 16 5.80 -2.39 0.00
C ILE A 16 6.60 -3.20 -1.03
N ASP A 17 7.17 -4.34 -0.62
CA ASP A 17 8.15 -5.12 -1.37
C ASP A 17 7.64 -5.54 -2.75
N ARG A 18 6.34 -5.89 -2.85
CA ARG A 18 5.74 -6.25 -4.14
C ARG A 18 5.77 -5.11 -5.15
N GLN A 19 5.48 -3.87 -4.71
CA GLN A 19 5.50 -2.70 -5.58
C GLN A 19 6.93 -2.39 -6.02
N VAL A 20 7.87 -2.44 -5.07
CA VAL A 20 9.29 -2.26 -5.32
C VAL A 20 9.81 -3.31 -6.31
N ALA A 21 9.48 -4.59 -6.09
CA ALA A 21 9.88 -5.68 -6.99
C ALA A 21 9.31 -5.51 -8.41
N ASN A 22 8.06 -5.04 -8.54
CA ASN A 22 7.46 -4.76 -9.85
C ASN A 22 8.18 -3.61 -10.57
N ILE A 23 8.50 -2.53 -9.85
CA ILE A 23 9.23 -1.38 -10.41
C ILE A 23 10.65 -1.79 -10.83
N LEU A 24 11.39 -2.50 -9.98
CA LEU A 24 12.75 -2.97 -10.28
C LEU A 24 12.78 -4.00 -11.42
N ARG A 25 11.72 -4.81 -11.57
CA ARG A 25 11.60 -5.73 -12.71
C ARG A 25 11.41 -4.98 -14.03
N ALA A 26 10.62 -3.90 -14.00
CA ALA A 26 10.40 -3.06 -15.18
C ALA A 26 11.61 -2.17 -15.50
N TYR A 27 12.38 -1.79 -14.50
CA TYR A 27 13.54 -0.93 -14.59
C TYR A 27 14.71 -1.50 -13.76
N PRO A 28 15.44 -2.52 -14.28
CA PRO A 28 16.54 -3.16 -13.56
C PRO A 28 17.70 -2.22 -13.22
N ASP A 29 17.90 -1.19 -14.04
CA ASP A 29 18.97 -0.18 -13.86
C ASP A 29 18.57 0.98 -12.94
N LEU A 30 17.42 0.91 -12.28
CA LEU A 30 16.97 1.92 -11.32
C LEU A 30 17.89 1.95 -10.09
N ASP A 31 18.59 3.06 -9.88
CA ASP A 31 19.37 3.27 -8.64
C ASP A 31 18.41 3.32 -7.42
N THR A 32 18.72 2.54 -6.39
CA THR A 32 17.94 2.48 -5.14
C THR A 32 17.80 3.84 -4.46
N LYS A 33 18.72 4.78 -4.69
CA LYS A 33 18.65 6.18 -4.21
C LYS A 33 17.50 6.98 -4.85
N ASN A 34 17.03 6.52 -6.01
CA ASN A 34 15.92 7.12 -6.76
C ASN A 34 14.60 6.38 -6.52
N LEU A 35 14.58 5.40 -5.62
CA LEU A 35 13.37 4.70 -5.20
C LEU A 35 12.84 5.32 -3.90
N PHE A 36 11.69 5.96 -3.99
CA PHE A 36 11.02 6.62 -2.87
C PHE A 36 9.93 5.71 -2.32
N CYS A 37 10.05 5.35 -1.06
CA CYS A 37 9.12 4.44 -0.38
C CYS A 37 8.40 5.18 0.74
N GLU A 38 7.07 5.21 0.70
CA GLU A 38 6.23 5.86 1.69
C GLU A 38 5.41 4.86 2.49
N SER A 39 5.67 4.79 3.79
CA SER A 39 4.84 4.04 4.73
C SER A 39 3.92 5.01 5.46
N PHE A 40 2.64 4.94 5.12
CA PHE A 40 1.66 5.84 5.67
C PHE A 40 0.89 5.19 6.82
N THR A 41 0.98 5.78 8.00
CA THR A 41 0.20 5.38 9.18
C THR A 41 -0.73 6.50 9.58
N GLY A 42 -2.01 6.41 9.19
CA GLY A 42 -3.02 7.32 9.72
C GLY A 42 -3.76 8.15 8.67
N THR A 43 -4.50 9.12 9.18
CA THR A 43 -5.42 10.00 8.44
C THR A 43 -4.74 11.20 7.77
N THR A 44 -3.46 11.44 8.05
CA THR A 44 -2.72 12.59 7.49
C THR A 44 -2.46 12.42 5.99
N THR A 45 -2.64 13.53 5.29
CA THR A 45 -2.49 13.63 3.83
C THR A 45 -1.03 13.85 3.43
N ASP A 46 -0.15 14.06 4.40
CA ASP A 46 1.26 14.35 4.18
C ASP A 46 1.98 13.15 3.57
N ARG A 47 2.62 13.41 2.44
CA ARG A 47 3.42 12.46 1.66
C ARG A 47 4.83 13.01 1.49
N PRO A 48 5.64 13.06 2.56
CA PRO A 48 6.94 13.73 2.54
C PRO A 48 7.89 13.14 1.48
N GLU A 49 7.92 11.83 1.32
CA GLU A 49 8.77 11.19 0.32
C GLU A 49 8.28 11.50 -1.11
N PHE A 50 6.98 11.56 -1.34
CA PHE A 50 6.43 11.97 -2.62
C PHE A 50 6.74 13.44 -2.93
N GLN A 51 6.62 14.33 -1.94
CA GLN A 51 6.97 15.73 -2.09
C GLN A 51 8.47 15.93 -2.39
N ARG A 52 9.34 15.15 -1.74
CA ARG A 52 10.78 15.14 -2.03
C ARG A 52 11.06 14.68 -3.46
N LEU A 53 10.36 13.64 -3.91
CA LEU A 53 10.44 13.14 -5.28
C LEU A 53 10.04 14.22 -6.29
N LEU A 54 8.87 14.86 -6.10
CA LEU A 54 8.37 15.91 -7.00
C LEU A 54 9.32 17.12 -7.15
N LYS A 55 10.07 17.43 -6.09
CA LYS A 55 11.10 18.48 -6.12
C LYS A 55 12.34 18.07 -6.92
N ARG A 56 12.64 16.78 -7.02
CA ARG A 56 13.82 16.27 -7.74
C ARG A 56 13.58 16.05 -9.23
N VAL A 57 12.36 15.63 -9.57
CA VAL A 57 11.99 15.25 -10.94
C VAL A 57 12.06 16.45 -11.88
N GLN A 58 12.76 16.28 -12.99
CA GLN A 58 12.97 17.30 -14.03
C GLN A 58 12.38 16.86 -15.38
N ALA A 59 12.32 17.80 -16.34
CA ALA A 59 11.92 17.49 -17.70
C ALA A 59 12.81 16.38 -18.31
N GLY A 60 12.19 15.42 -18.98
CA GLY A 60 12.86 14.25 -19.56
C GLY A 60 13.04 13.07 -18.59
N ASP A 61 12.83 13.25 -17.30
CA ASP A 61 12.90 12.15 -16.34
C ASP A 61 11.66 11.24 -16.40
N THR A 62 11.80 10.03 -15.89
CA THR A 62 10.72 9.04 -15.82
C THR A 62 10.35 8.76 -14.37
N LEU A 63 9.06 8.85 -14.04
CA LEU A 63 8.51 8.45 -12.76
C LEU A 63 7.67 7.18 -12.92
N ALA A 64 8.16 6.08 -12.38
CA ALA A 64 7.52 4.77 -12.41
C ALA A 64 6.74 4.46 -11.13
N LEU A 65 5.49 4.01 -11.28
CA LEU A 65 4.58 3.63 -10.21
C LEU A 65 3.94 2.26 -10.51
N ASP A 66 3.65 1.47 -9.47
CA ASP A 66 2.96 0.18 -9.63
C ASP A 66 1.54 0.37 -10.18
N SER A 67 0.80 1.39 -9.71
CA SER A 67 -0.56 1.70 -10.16
C SER A 67 -0.95 3.15 -9.89
N VAL A 68 -2.00 3.61 -10.57
CA VAL A 68 -2.57 4.95 -10.41
C VAL A 68 -3.02 5.25 -8.98
N SER A 69 -3.49 4.24 -8.24
CA SER A 69 -3.87 4.39 -6.83
C SER A 69 -2.69 4.69 -5.88
N ARG A 70 -1.44 4.55 -6.35
CA ARG A 70 -0.24 4.97 -5.62
C ARG A 70 0.08 6.43 -5.87
N PHE A 71 -0.28 6.91 -7.05
CA PHE A 71 -0.05 8.30 -7.47
C PHE A 71 -0.94 9.29 -6.71
N SER A 72 -2.25 9.06 -6.66
CA SER A 72 -3.21 9.86 -5.91
C SER A 72 -4.24 9.00 -5.16
N ARG A 73 -5.02 9.64 -4.28
CA ARG A 73 -6.20 9.06 -3.62
C ARG A 73 -7.50 9.54 -4.26
N ASN A 74 -7.44 10.68 -4.91
CA ASN A 74 -8.56 11.33 -5.59
C ASN A 74 -8.24 11.43 -7.08
N ALA A 75 -9.19 11.07 -7.93
CA ALA A 75 -9.00 11.07 -9.38
C ALA A 75 -8.74 12.48 -9.92
N GLU A 76 -9.45 13.50 -9.41
CA GLU A 76 -9.31 14.88 -9.89
C GLU A 76 -7.95 15.50 -9.51
N GLU A 77 -7.56 15.39 -8.23
CA GLU A 77 -6.24 15.83 -7.76
C GLU A 77 -5.11 15.08 -8.49
N GLY A 78 -5.31 13.77 -8.69
CA GLY A 78 -4.36 12.94 -9.40
C GLY A 78 -4.21 13.37 -10.84
N PHE A 79 -5.30 13.68 -11.54
CA PHE A 79 -5.24 14.14 -12.91
C PHE A 79 -4.59 15.53 -13.03
N THR A 80 -4.91 16.46 -12.13
CA THR A 80 -4.26 17.78 -12.11
C THR A 80 -2.74 17.65 -11.99
N LEU A 81 -2.28 16.82 -11.04
CA LEU A 81 -0.85 16.56 -10.88
C LEU A 81 -0.24 15.83 -12.09
N TYR A 82 -0.99 14.90 -12.70
CA TYR A 82 -0.58 14.23 -13.94
C TYR A 82 -0.36 15.23 -15.07
N GLU A 83 -1.30 16.15 -15.26
CA GLU A 83 -1.24 17.19 -16.28
C GLU A 83 -0.06 18.15 -16.05
N ASP A 84 0.18 18.57 -14.81
CA ASP A 84 1.30 19.43 -14.44
C ASP A 84 2.65 18.77 -14.73
N LEU A 85 2.80 17.49 -14.38
CA LEU A 85 4.02 16.74 -14.66
C LEU A 85 4.19 16.46 -16.17
N TYR A 86 3.10 16.21 -16.89
CA TYR A 86 3.12 16.07 -18.33
C TYR A 86 3.59 17.37 -19.02
N LYS A 87 3.01 18.52 -18.64
CA LYS A 87 3.45 19.86 -19.12
C LYS A 87 4.89 20.17 -18.77
N LYS A 88 5.35 19.74 -17.59
CA LYS A 88 6.75 19.83 -17.17
C LYS A 88 7.70 18.95 -17.98
N GLY A 89 7.17 18.07 -18.84
CA GLY A 89 7.95 17.16 -19.66
C GLY A 89 8.40 15.87 -18.96
N VAL A 90 7.81 15.52 -17.82
CA VAL A 90 8.09 14.28 -17.09
C VAL A 90 7.35 13.11 -17.74
N ASN A 91 8.01 11.96 -17.81
CA ASN A 91 7.38 10.72 -18.26
C ASN A 91 6.77 9.98 -17.08
N LEU A 92 5.45 9.82 -17.05
CA LEU A 92 4.74 9.03 -16.05
C LEU A 92 4.47 7.63 -16.59
N VAL A 93 4.82 6.61 -15.80
CA VAL A 93 4.62 5.20 -16.15
C VAL A 93 3.89 4.49 -15.01
N PHE A 94 2.72 3.95 -15.34
CA PHE A 94 1.90 3.11 -14.45
C PHE A 94 1.97 1.67 -14.95
N LEU A 95 2.60 0.79 -14.17
CA LEU A 95 2.87 -0.59 -14.60
C LEU A 95 1.61 -1.41 -14.83
N LYS A 96 0.54 -1.15 -14.04
CA LYS A 96 -0.74 -1.85 -14.18
C LYS A 96 -1.67 -1.21 -15.19
N GLU A 97 -1.56 0.08 -15.37
CA GLU A 97 -2.42 0.86 -16.27
C GLU A 97 -1.57 1.53 -17.39
N PRO A 98 -0.93 0.74 -18.28
CA PRO A 98 0.00 1.29 -19.28
C PRO A 98 -0.68 2.21 -20.31
N TYR A 99 -1.99 2.10 -20.44
CA TYR A 99 -2.78 2.94 -21.36
C TYR A 99 -2.88 4.40 -20.93
N ILE A 100 -2.58 4.73 -19.64
CA ILE A 100 -2.52 6.12 -19.15
C ILE A 100 -1.07 6.65 -19.03
N ASN A 101 -0.09 5.92 -19.53
CA ASN A 101 1.30 6.40 -19.54
C ASN A 101 1.43 7.62 -20.46
N THR A 102 2.22 8.61 -20.04
CA THR A 102 2.41 9.85 -20.82
C THR A 102 2.99 9.58 -22.21
N GLN A 103 3.80 8.55 -22.41
CA GLN A 103 4.29 8.16 -23.71
C GLN A 103 3.19 7.69 -24.67
N THR A 104 2.15 7.05 -24.14
CA THR A 104 1.02 6.59 -24.96
C THR A 104 0.32 7.79 -25.61
N TYR A 105 0.13 8.86 -24.86
CA TYR A 105 -0.45 10.11 -25.40
C TYR A 105 0.49 10.83 -26.35
N ARG A 106 1.77 10.94 -26.03
CA ARG A 106 2.74 11.56 -26.94
C ARG A 106 2.82 10.83 -28.27
N LYS A 107 2.81 9.49 -28.26
CA LYS A 107 2.76 8.69 -29.49
C LYS A 107 1.48 8.93 -30.27
N ALA A 108 0.32 8.95 -29.62
CA ALA A 108 -0.96 9.24 -30.28
C ALA A 108 -0.94 10.61 -30.94
N LEU A 109 -0.44 11.66 -30.24
CA LEU A 109 -0.25 12.98 -30.78
C LEU A 109 0.72 12.99 -31.99
N SER A 110 1.88 12.37 -31.90
CA SER A 110 2.87 12.36 -32.96
C SER A 110 2.44 11.56 -34.21
N LEU A 111 1.60 10.54 -34.03
CA LEU A 111 1.05 9.75 -35.15
C LEU A 111 -0.12 10.48 -35.86
N THR A 112 -0.83 11.33 -35.11
CA THR A 112 -2.02 12.03 -35.64
C THR A 112 -1.66 13.37 -36.30
N LEU A 113 -0.48 13.92 -35.96
CA LEU A 113 -0.12 15.27 -36.34
C LEU A 113 1.22 15.27 -37.10
N PRO A 114 1.20 15.27 -38.46
CA PRO A 114 2.39 15.59 -39.24
C PRO A 114 2.86 17.00 -38.86
N GLU A 115 4.17 17.24 -38.86
CA GLU A 115 4.71 18.60 -38.73
C GLU A 115 4.15 19.47 -39.86
N VAL A 116 3.10 20.22 -39.54
CA VAL A 116 2.48 21.10 -40.51
C VAL A 116 2.96 22.52 -40.28
N SER A 117 3.81 22.96 -41.18
CA SER A 117 4.28 24.35 -41.24
C SER A 117 3.23 25.37 -41.68
N ASN A 118 1.95 24.96 -41.76
CA ASN A 118 0.87 25.82 -42.25
C ASN A 118 0.09 26.41 -41.06
N GLU A 119 0.16 27.74 -40.90
CA GLU A 119 -0.54 28.49 -39.85
C GLU A 119 -2.06 28.26 -39.85
N CYS A 120 -2.68 27.99 -41.04
CA CYS A 120 -4.10 27.72 -41.14
C CYS A 120 -4.55 26.44 -40.42
N LEU A 121 -3.65 25.48 -40.21
CA LEU A 121 -4.00 24.22 -39.56
C LEU A 121 -3.74 24.25 -38.04
N ARG A 122 -3.11 25.29 -37.54
CA ARG A 122 -2.77 25.44 -36.10
C ARG A 122 -4.01 25.35 -35.18
N PRO A 123 -5.14 26.01 -35.46
CA PRO A 123 -6.35 25.88 -34.63
C PRO A 123 -6.92 24.47 -34.58
N MET A 124 -6.86 23.76 -35.73
CA MET A 124 -7.28 22.35 -35.78
C MET A 124 -6.38 21.45 -34.92
N MET A 125 -5.07 21.68 -34.96
CA MET A 125 -4.10 20.98 -34.16
C MET A 125 -4.30 21.19 -32.66
N GLU A 126 -4.50 22.44 -32.25
CA GLU A 126 -4.84 22.80 -30.87
C GLU A 126 -6.15 22.14 -30.41
N GLY A 127 -7.15 22.04 -31.30
CA GLY A 127 -8.40 21.35 -31.05
C GLY A 127 -8.21 19.85 -30.80
N ILE A 128 -7.39 19.19 -31.63
CA ILE A 128 -7.05 17.77 -31.47
C ILE A 128 -6.29 17.53 -30.16
N GLU A 129 -5.31 18.37 -29.83
CA GLU A 129 -4.55 18.29 -28.58
C GLU A 129 -5.48 18.41 -27.37
N LYS A 130 -6.36 19.40 -27.34
CA LYS A 130 -7.36 19.56 -26.28
C LYS A 130 -8.27 18.33 -26.15
N THR A 131 -8.71 17.78 -27.28
CA THR A 131 -9.56 16.58 -27.27
C THR A 131 -8.81 15.36 -26.71
N LEU A 132 -7.54 15.18 -27.07
CA LEU A 132 -6.71 14.11 -26.53
C LEU A 132 -6.45 14.26 -25.04
N ILE A 133 -6.25 15.48 -24.55
CA ILE A 133 -6.13 15.76 -23.11
C ILE A 133 -7.44 15.41 -22.37
N LEU A 134 -8.60 15.75 -22.94
CA LEU A 134 -9.89 15.39 -22.35
C LEU A 134 -10.10 13.86 -22.32
N LEU A 135 -9.73 13.17 -23.39
CA LEU A 135 -9.76 11.70 -23.43
C LEU A 135 -8.81 11.08 -22.39
N ALA A 136 -7.62 11.66 -22.24
CA ALA A 136 -6.68 11.26 -21.20
C ALA A 136 -7.28 11.40 -19.80
N LYS A 137 -7.97 12.52 -19.55
CA LYS A 137 -8.66 12.76 -18.28
C LYS A 137 -9.70 11.69 -17.99
N GLU A 138 -10.50 11.36 -18.96
CA GLU A 138 -11.55 10.35 -18.83
C GLU A 138 -10.94 8.96 -18.57
N GLN A 139 -9.91 8.56 -19.31
CA GLN A 139 -9.22 7.30 -19.10
C GLN A 139 -8.52 7.23 -17.74
N PHE A 140 -7.93 8.33 -17.28
CA PHE A 140 -7.31 8.40 -15.94
C PHE A 140 -8.38 8.22 -14.85
N LYS A 141 -9.54 8.89 -14.99
CA LYS A 141 -10.65 8.73 -14.06
C LYS A 141 -11.15 7.29 -14.01
N GLN A 142 -11.36 6.67 -15.18
CA GLN A 142 -11.79 5.27 -15.27
C GLN A 142 -10.78 4.31 -14.64
N ALA A 143 -9.47 4.53 -14.88
CA ALA A 143 -8.42 3.73 -14.25
C ALA A 143 -8.43 3.86 -12.72
N PHE A 144 -8.69 5.05 -12.22
CA PHE A 144 -8.76 5.31 -10.79
C PHE A 144 -9.98 4.63 -10.15
N GLU A 145 -11.15 4.76 -10.77
CA GLU A 145 -12.40 4.11 -10.34
C GLU A 145 -12.27 2.59 -10.36
N GLN A 146 -11.65 2.03 -11.38
CA GLN A 146 -11.37 0.60 -11.47
C GLN A 146 -10.44 0.13 -10.34
N ALA A 147 -9.36 0.86 -10.07
CA ALA A 147 -8.45 0.55 -8.98
C ALA A 147 -9.12 0.63 -7.60
N GLU A 148 -10.04 1.59 -7.39
CA GLU A 148 -10.85 1.66 -6.16
C GLU A 148 -11.81 0.48 -6.03
N LYS A 149 -12.46 0.09 -7.12
CA LYS A 149 -13.38 -1.04 -7.16
C LYS A 149 -12.65 -2.33 -6.80
N GLU A 150 -11.49 -2.58 -7.38
CA GLU A 150 -10.67 -3.75 -7.05
C GLU A 150 -10.32 -3.83 -5.56
N VAL A 151 -9.99 -2.70 -4.94
CA VAL A 151 -9.71 -2.65 -3.50
C VAL A 151 -10.97 -2.95 -2.67
N LYS A 152 -12.13 -2.44 -3.06
CA LYS A 152 -13.42 -2.72 -2.39
C LYS A 152 -13.80 -4.20 -2.51
N ASP A 153 -13.69 -4.76 -3.72
CA ASP A 153 -13.99 -6.16 -3.99
C ASP A 153 -13.05 -7.11 -3.22
N LEU A 154 -11.75 -6.80 -3.17
CA LEU A 154 -10.79 -7.57 -2.39
C LEU A 154 -11.12 -7.56 -0.89
N ARG A 155 -11.48 -6.39 -0.34
CA ARG A 155 -11.89 -6.25 1.07
C ARG A 155 -13.16 -7.04 1.35
N GLN A 156 -14.12 -7.01 0.44
CA GLN A 156 -15.37 -7.75 0.56
C GLN A 156 -15.11 -9.25 0.55
N ARG A 157 -14.39 -9.77 -0.45
CA ARG A 157 -14.01 -11.20 -0.54
C ARG A 157 -13.24 -11.66 0.70
N THR A 158 -12.33 -10.86 1.23
CA THR A 158 -11.60 -11.16 2.46
C THR A 158 -12.56 -11.26 3.65
N ARG A 159 -13.50 -10.32 3.78
CA ARG A 159 -14.51 -10.33 4.85
C ARG A 159 -15.44 -11.53 4.75
N GLU A 160 -15.89 -11.87 3.55
CA GLU A 160 -16.73 -13.05 3.29
C GLU A 160 -15.99 -14.36 3.58
N GLY A 161 -14.73 -14.47 3.14
CA GLY A 161 -13.88 -15.60 3.45
C GLY A 161 -13.60 -15.78 4.95
N MET A 162 -13.47 -14.69 5.71
CA MET A 162 -13.37 -14.73 7.16
C MET A 162 -14.67 -15.18 7.82
N LYS A 163 -15.82 -14.71 7.35
CA LYS A 163 -17.14 -15.14 7.85
C LYS A 163 -17.38 -16.63 7.57
N ALA A 164 -17.11 -17.09 6.35
CA ALA A 164 -17.26 -18.48 5.95
C ALA A 164 -16.40 -19.46 6.77
N LYS A 165 -15.21 -19.00 7.21
CA LYS A 165 -14.32 -19.80 8.09
C LYS A 165 -14.64 -19.69 9.57
N GLY A 166 -15.74 -19.07 9.99
CA GLY A 166 -16.10 -18.84 11.39
C GLY A 166 -15.08 -17.95 12.15
N ALA A 167 -14.21 -17.26 11.42
CA ALA A 167 -13.13 -16.46 12.02
C ALA A 167 -13.63 -15.18 12.70
N GLY A 168 -14.85 -14.72 12.38
CA GLY A 168 -15.42 -13.50 12.96
C GLY A 168 -15.67 -13.60 14.47
N GLU A 169 -16.14 -14.74 14.94
CA GLU A 169 -16.34 -15.01 16.37
C GLU A 169 -15.01 -15.24 17.10
N LYS A 170 -14.07 -15.95 16.46
CA LYS A 170 -12.74 -16.21 17.02
C LYS A 170 -11.88 -14.96 17.13
N ILE A 171 -11.95 -14.04 16.16
CA ILE A 171 -11.21 -12.77 16.19
C ILE A 171 -11.81 -11.83 17.25
N GLY A 172 -13.13 -11.80 17.40
CA GLY A 172 -13.80 -11.04 18.46
C GLY A 172 -13.48 -11.57 19.88
N ALA A 173 -13.34 -12.87 20.03
CA ALA A 173 -12.89 -13.52 21.27
C ALA A 173 -11.42 -13.26 21.57
N ALA A 174 -10.56 -13.28 20.54
CA ALA A 174 -9.13 -12.99 20.65
C ALA A 174 -8.84 -11.54 21.09
N HIS A 175 -9.61 -10.57 20.61
CA HIS A 175 -9.50 -9.16 21.03
C HIS A 175 -9.99 -8.91 22.47
N ARG A 176 -10.77 -9.81 23.05
CA ARG A 176 -11.20 -9.74 24.44
C ARG A 176 -10.22 -10.36 25.45
N GLY A 177 -8.96 -10.56 25.07
CA GLY A 177 -7.91 -11.04 25.98
C GLY A 177 -7.80 -12.55 26.10
N MET A 178 -8.51 -13.32 25.29
CA MET A 178 -8.35 -14.78 25.25
C MET A 178 -7.13 -15.17 24.41
N THR A 179 -6.27 -15.97 24.99
CA THR A 179 -4.99 -16.39 24.44
C THR A 179 -5.14 -17.29 23.22
N TYR A 180 -4.38 -16.99 22.20
CA TYR A 180 -4.35 -17.64 20.88
C TYR A 180 -3.96 -19.12 20.85
N ASN A 181 -3.63 -19.72 21.98
CA ASN A 181 -3.10 -21.07 22.00
C ASN A 181 -3.64 -21.85 23.21
N VAL A 182 -4.81 -22.48 23.04
CA VAL A 182 -5.49 -23.27 24.08
C VAL A 182 -4.52 -24.32 24.66
N LYS A 183 -3.77 -25.04 23.81
CA LYS A 183 -2.81 -26.05 24.25
C LYS A 183 -1.66 -25.47 25.08
N LYS A 184 -1.16 -24.27 24.73
CA LYS A 184 -0.14 -23.59 25.53
C LYS A 184 -0.70 -23.09 26.87
N ARG A 185 -1.96 -22.67 26.90
CA ARG A 185 -2.62 -22.22 28.12
C ARG A 185 -2.86 -23.37 29.08
N GLU A 186 -3.36 -24.50 28.63
CA GLU A 186 -3.57 -25.70 29.46
C GLU A 186 -2.26 -26.19 30.06
N LYS A 187 -1.22 -26.31 29.26
CA LYS A 187 0.12 -26.66 29.72
C LYS A 187 0.68 -25.64 30.71
N ALA A 188 0.44 -24.36 30.51
CA ALA A 188 0.84 -23.32 31.44
C ALA A 188 0.09 -23.43 32.79
N PHE A 189 -1.21 -23.74 32.76
CA PHE A 189 -2.03 -23.95 33.94
C PHE A 189 -1.54 -25.13 34.78
N GLU A 190 -1.23 -26.28 34.16
CA GLU A 190 -0.66 -27.44 34.83
C GLU A 190 0.66 -27.10 35.52
N LEU A 191 1.56 -26.41 34.81
CA LEU A 191 2.87 -26.03 35.37
C LEU A 191 2.73 -25.02 36.51
N ILE A 192 1.80 -24.08 36.44
CA ILE A 192 1.52 -23.11 37.52
C ILE A 192 0.97 -23.83 38.75
N ARG A 193 -0.04 -24.70 38.58
CA ARG A 193 -0.59 -25.50 39.70
C ARG A 193 0.45 -26.36 40.36
N LYS A 194 1.34 -27.02 39.59
CA LYS A 194 2.34 -27.95 40.11
C LYS A 194 3.51 -27.29 40.79
N HIS A 195 3.97 -26.13 40.30
CA HIS A 195 5.26 -25.57 40.70
C HIS A 195 5.19 -24.24 41.45
N SER A 196 4.11 -23.45 41.32
CA SER A 196 4.04 -22.15 41.97
C SER A 196 3.77 -22.26 43.48
N LYS A 197 4.53 -21.50 44.24
CA LYS A 197 4.33 -21.36 45.73
C LYS A 197 2.92 -20.99 46.08
N THR A 198 2.20 -20.25 45.22
CA THR A 198 0.80 -19.86 45.47
C THR A 198 -0.20 -21.02 45.48
N PHE A 199 0.19 -22.15 44.86
CA PHE A 199 -0.62 -23.36 44.74
C PHE A 199 0.07 -24.56 45.42
N GLY A 200 0.98 -24.31 46.38
CA GLY A 200 1.64 -25.37 47.17
C GLY A 200 2.91 -25.90 46.52
N GLY A 201 3.39 -25.35 45.43
CA GLY A 201 4.67 -25.71 44.80
C GLY A 201 5.88 -25.05 45.48
N SER A 202 7.07 -25.32 44.96
CA SER A 202 8.36 -24.86 45.50
C SER A 202 8.95 -23.62 44.81
N LEU A 203 8.48 -23.28 43.58
CA LEU A 203 9.08 -22.24 42.76
C LEU A 203 8.44 -20.86 42.96
N SER A 204 9.28 -19.83 42.90
CA SER A 204 8.83 -18.43 42.88
C SER A 204 8.20 -18.05 41.52
N ASP A 205 7.41 -16.97 41.52
CA ASP A 205 6.77 -16.51 40.29
C ASP A 205 7.72 -16.26 39.10
N PRO A 206 8.91 -15.66 39.29
CA PRO A 206 9.88 -15.52 38.20
C PRO A 206 10.40 -16.84 37.65
N GLU A 207 10.63 -17.82 38.51
CA GLU A 207 11.09 -19.16 38.10
C GLU A 207 10.03 -19.92 37.32
N VAL A 208 8.77 -19.83 37.74
CA VAL A 208 7.64 -20.42 37.00
C VAL A 208 7.42 -19.72 35.65
N MET A 209 7.58 -18.40 35.58
CA MET A 209 7.53 -17.65 34.32
C MET A 209 8.60 -18.10 33.33
N ALA A 210 9.83 -18.33 33.83
CA ALA A 210 10.94 -18.85 33.03
C ALA A 210 10.64 -20.27 32.52
N LEU A 211 10.11 -21.14 33.40
CA LEU A 211 9.74 -22.51 33.05
C LEU A 211 8.67 -22.61 31.96
N ILE A 212 7.68 -21.72 32.00
CA ILE A 212 6.58 -21.67 31.03
C ILE A 212 6.98 -20.95 29.73
N GLY A 213 8.00 -20.08 29.78
CA GLY A 213 8.40 -19.21 28.66
C GLY A 213 7.35 -18.13 28.36
N CYS A 214 6.74 -17.53 29.38
CA CYS A 214 5.71 -16.50 29.23
C CYS A 214 6.11 -15.18 29.90
N GLY A 215 5.63 -14.06 29.32
CA GLY A 215 5.85 -12.74 29.90
C GLY A 215 5.02 -12.50 31.18
N ARG A 216 5.46 -11.57 32.03
CA ARG A 216 4.86 -11.23 33.31
C ARG A 216 3.34 -10.99 33.26
N ARG A 217 2.87 -10.25 32.26
CA ARG A 217 1.44 -9.93 32.08
C ARG A 217 0.59 -11.18 31.82
N ALA A 218 1.06 -12.09 30.97
CA ALA A 218 0.37 -13.34 30.67
C ALA A 218 0.35 -14.29 31.85
N TYR A 219 1.46 -14.39 32.59
CA TYR A 219 1.57 -15.19 33.79
C TYR A 219 0.54 -14.81 34.86
N TYR A 220 0.45 -13.52 35.20
CA TYR A 220 -0.51 -13.08 36.21
C TYR A 220 -1.97 -13.19 35.75
N GLN A 221 -2.25 -13.10 34.46
CA GLN A 221 -3.59 -13.41 33.92
C GLN A 221 -3.93 -14.91 34.10
N TYR A 222 -2.99 -15.80 33.82
CA TYR A 222 -3.15 -17.24 34.04
C TYR A 222 -3.35 -17.57 35.55
N LYS A 223 -2.55 -16.95 36.40
CA LYS A 223 -2.61 -17.12 37.84
C LYS A 223 -3.93 -16.63 38.45
N LYS A 224 -4.48 -15.51 37.91
CA LYS A 224 -5.78 -15.01 38.28
C LYS A 224 -6.91 -15.96 37.87
N ALA A 225 -6.91 -16.42 36.63
CA ALA A 225 -7.88 -17.38 36.14
C ALA A 225 -7.91 -18.69 36.94
N LEU A 226 -6.73 -19.19 37.37
CA LEU A 226 -6.60 -20.38 38.21
C LEU A 226 -7.06 -20.22 39.66
N LYS A 227 -7.26 -18.99 40.15
CA LYS A 227 -7.83 -18.70 41.50
C LYS A 227 -9.33 -18.54 41.48
N GLU A 228 -9.90 -18.28 40.28
CA GLU A 228 -11.32 -18.07 40.05
C GLU A 228 -12.02 -19.38 39.63
N ASP A 229 -11.26 -20.44 39.26
CA ASP A 229 -11.70 -21.84 39.07
C ASP A 229 -11.59 -22.62 40.38
#